data_17456ee97374e9f2077ca119e88377e7
#
_entry.id   17456ee97374e9f2077ca119e88377e7
#
_cell.length_a   1.000
_cell.length_b   1.000
_cell.length_c   1.000
_cell.angle_alpha   90.00
_cell.angle_beta   90.00
_cell.angle_gamma   90.00
#
_symmetry.space_group_name_H-M   'P 1'
#
loop_
_entity.id
_entity.type
_entity.pdbx_description
1 polymer ?
#
loop_
_entity_poly.entity_id
_entity_poly.type
_entity_poly.pdbx_seq_one_letter_code
_entity_poly.pdbx_strand_id
1 'polypeptide(L)'
;MRIFFLCCVAVFSFLSCKTEINDVGNVPERGFHSNRPANIWEESLVTGNGVMGAMVMGDPYRESIVLNHALLYLPIHSPRKPVSQGKNLEKIQQMMLDGKYTEASKFIVDLANSEGYQGKHATDLFVPAFQFNISSDTSSVKEYNRTVDFTTGEVEVKWEDNNGIYSRKLFISRADNVVALRLSSKKGSIHTTLNLSQIMRHDAGRKKKFTLSEKNCIDKV
;
A
#
# COMPACT_ATOMS: atom_id res chain seq x y z
N MET A 1 -63.89 -31.12 2.45
CA MET A 1 -62.82 -30.52 1.66
C MET A 1 -61.86 -29.82 2.63
N ARG A 2 -60.78 -30.53 3.05
CA ARG A 2 -59.82 -30.08 4.06
C ARG A 2 -58.58 -29.55 3.31
N ILE A 3 -58.32 -28.27 3.41
CA ILE A 3 -57.14 -27.64 2.85
C ILE A 3 -56.02 -27.78 3.84
N PHE A 4 -54.98 -28.54 3.48
CA PHE A 4 -53.74 -28.64 4.22
C PHE A 4 -52.86 -27.43 3.87
N PHE A 5 -52.63 -26.59 4.85
CA PHE A 5 -51.61 -25.51 4.77
C PHE A 5 -50.24 -26.14 5.09
N LEU A 6 -49.42 -26.28 4.05
CA LEU A 6 -48.05 -26.70 4.19
C LEU A 6 -47.19 -25.48 4.53
N CYS A 7 -46.76 -25.37 5.80
CA CYS A 7 -45.89 -24.31 6.26
C CYS A 7 -44.44 -24.68 5.91
N CYS A 8 -43.89 -24.13 4.83
CA CYS A 8 -42.47 -24.23 4.51
C CYS A 8 -41.65 -23.36 5.46
N VAL A 9 -41.08 -23.95 6.49
CA VAL A 9 -40.06 -23.34 7.32
C VAL A 9 -38.73 -23.35 6.54
N ALA A 10 -38.38 -22.21 5.96
CA ALA A 10 -37.05 -22.01 5.37
C ALA A 10 -36.03 -21.88 6.50
N VAL A 11 -35.28 -22.94 6.77
CA VAL A 11 -34.12 -22.93 7.66
C VAL A 11 -33.00 -22.20 6.92
N PHE A 12 -32.80 -20.93 7.21
CA PHE A 12 -31.60 -20.21 6.82
C PHE A 12 -30.42 -20.74 7.64
N SER A 13 -29.71 -21.70 7.05
CA SER A 13 -28.40 -22.11 7.58
C SER A 13 -27.44 -20.95 7.35
N PHE A 14 -27.17 -20.17 8.40
CA PHE A 14 -26.01 -19.28 8.42
C PHE A 14 -24.75 -20.15 8.34
N LEU A 15 -24.21 -20.30 7.14
CA LEU A 15 -22.86 -20.79 6.98
C LEU A 15 -21.94 -19.72 7.57
N SER A 16 -21.66 -19.87 8.86
CA SER A 16 -20.55 -19.17 9.50
C SER A 16 -19.28 -19.67 8.82
N CYS A 17 -18.75 -18.86 7.89
CA CYS A 17 -17.47 -19.14 7.27
C CYS A 17 -16.40 -19.03 8.36
N LYS A 18 -16.11 -20.14 9.04
CA LYS A 18 -14.97 -20.27 9.93
C LYS A 18 -13.73 -20.22 9.05
N THR A 19 -13.16 -19.05 8.92
CA THR A 19 -11.85 -18.93 8.29
C THR A 19 -10.84 -19.53 9.26
N GLU A 20 -10.37 -20.73 8.98
CA GLU A 20 -9.30 -21.34 9.73
C GLU A 20 -8.02 -20.54 9.48
N ILE A 21 -7.37 -20.13 10.57
CA ILE A 21 -6.00 -19.60 10.49
C ILE A 21 -5.13 -20.83 10.24
N ASN A 22 -4.62 -20.95 9.01
CA ASN A 22 -3.63 -21.97 8.67
C ASN A 22 -2.34 -21.74 9.46
N ASP A 23 -1.51 -22.76 9.56
CA ASP A 23 -0.24 -22.67 10.28
C ASP A 23 0.60 -21.49 9.79
N VAL A 24 1.42 -20.94 10.69
CA VAL A 24 2.25 -19.73 10.43
C VAL A 24 3.15 -19.92 9.21
N GLY A 25 3.58 -21.12 8.92
CA GLY A 25 4.51 -21.43 7.82
C GLY A 25 3.88 -21.52 6.41
N ASN A 26 2.59 -21.24 6.22
CA ASN A 26 1.98 -21.34 4.90
C ASN A 26 2.46 -20.23 3.98
N VAL A 27 3.07 -20.60 2.84
CA VAL A 27 3.61 -19.71 1.82
C VAL A 27 2.71 -19.77 0.59
N PRO A 28 2.32 -18.64 -0.02
CA PRO A 28 1.53 -18.65 -1.25
C PRO A 28 2.32 -19.27 -2.41
N GLU A 29 1.64 -20.01 -3.28
CA GLU A 29 2.25 -20.62 -4.47
C GLU A 29 2.87 -19.58 -5.40
N ARG A 30 2.22 -18.45 -5.53
CA ARG A 30 2.69 -17.29 -6.31
C ARG A 30 2.73 -16.06 -5.41
N GLY A 31 3.91 -15.74 -4.93
CA GLY A 31 4.05 -14.63 -4.00
C GLY A 31 5.44 -14.50 -3.42
N PHE A 32 5.53 -13.73 -2.37
CA PHE A 32 6.75 -13.52 -1.60
C PHE A 32 6.47 -13.77 -0.13
N HIS A 33 7.46 -14.25 0.60
CA HIS A 33 7.40 -14.39 2.06
C HIS A 33 8.68 -13.93 2.74
N SER A 34 8.56 -13.60 4.02
CA SER A 34 9.69 -13.24 4.87
C SER A 34 9.41 -13.68 6.30
N ASN A 35 10.42 -14.19 6.98
CA ASN A 35 10.34 -14.65 8.37
C ASN A 35 10.74 -13.58 9.40
N ARG A 36 10.81 -12.32 8.99
CA ARG A 36 11.09 -11.17 9.84
C ARG A 36 10.29 -9.94 9.42
N PRO A 37 9.93 -9.04 10.34
CA PRO A 37 9.38 -7.73 10.01
C PRO A 37 10.31 -6.89 9.14
N ALA A 38 9.77 -5.86 8.49
CA ALA A 38 10.56 -4.84 7.82
C ALA A 38 11.16 -3.87 8.83
N ASN A 39 12.44 -3.52 8.65
CA ASN A 39 13.10 -2.46 9.43
C ASN A 39 13.06 -1.11 8.70
N ILE A 40 13.00 -1.14 7.38
CA ILE A 40 12.98 0.03 6.50
C ILE A 40 11.85 -0.10 5.48
N TRP A 41 11.47 0.99 4.84
CA TRP A 41 10.35 1.02 3.89
C TRP A 41 10.55 0.07 2.70
N GLU A 42 11.77 -0.04 2.22
CA GLU A 42 12.13 -0.89 1.09
C GLU A 42 11.92 -2.39 1.34
N GLU A 43 11.88 -2.78 2.61
CA GLU A 43 11.58 -4.16 3.01
C GLU A 43 10.09 -4.43 3.22
N SER A 44 9.23 -3.39 3.16
CA SER A 44 7.79 -3.54 3.38
C SER A 44 7.13 -4.39 2.30
N LEU A 45 6.06 -5.10 2.66
CA LEU A 45 5.19 -5.76 1.69
C LEU A 45 4.20 -4.75 1.12
N VAL A 46 3.97 -4.83 -0.18
CA VAL A 46 3.18 -3.84 -0.93
C VAL A 46 1.92 -4.48 -1.50
N THR A 47 0.81 -3.78 -1.37
CA THR A 47 -0.44 -4.12 -2.07
C THR A 47 -1.10 -2.86 -2.61
N GLY A 48 -1.95 -2.99 -3.62
CA GLY A 48 -2.63 -1.85 -4.23
C GLY A 48 -3.64 -2.23 -5.29
N ASN A 49 -4.48 -1.27 -5.68
CA ASN A 49 -5.49 -1.43 -6.72
C ASN A 49 -5.23 -0.56 -7.98
N GLY A 50 -4.08 0.11 -8.03
CA GLY A 50 -3.71 1.05 -9.10
C GLY A 50 -4.04 2.51 -8.79
N VAL A 51 -4.92 2.78 -7.81
CA VAL A 51 -5.27 4.13 -7.33
C VAL A 51 -4.75 4.35 -5.91
N MET A 52 -4.95 3.38 -5.04
CA MET A 52 -4.45 3.37 -3.66
C MET A 52 -3.39 2.30 -3.49
N GLY A 53 -2.45 2.54 -2.59
CA GLY A 53 -1.39 1.62 -2.21
C GLY A 53 -1.22 1.54 -0.70
N ALA A 54 -0.74 0.40 -0.22
CA ALA A 54 -0.35 0.21 1.16
C ALA A 54 1.01 -0.49 1.24
N MET A 55 1.85 -0.02 2.17
CA MET A 55 3.12 -0.63 2.55
C MET A 55 2.99 -1.14 3.98
N VAL A 56 3.16 -2.44 4.17
CA VAL A 56 2.96 -3.14 5.44
C VAL A 56 4.33 -3.55 5.99
N MET A 57 4.69 -3.04 7.16
CA MET A 57 5.98 -3.35 7.79
C MET A 57 5.99 -4.74 8.40
N GLY A 58 4.87 -5.18 8.95
CA GLY A 58 4.68 -6.53 9.46
C GLY A 58 5.11 -6.72 10.91
N ASP A 59 5.30 -5.68 11.71
CA ASP A 59 5.60 -5.85 13.14
C ASP A 59 4.38 -6.43 13.88
N PRO A 60 4.53 -7.55 14.63
CA PRO A 60 3.43 -8.17 15.37
C PRO A 60 2.70 -7.23 16.32
N TYR A 61 3.44 -6.38 17.03
CA TYR A 61 2.92 -5.59 18.15
C TYR A 61 2.89 -4.08 17.89
N ARG A 62 3.67 -3.61 16.93
CA ARG A 62 3.80 -2.19 16.56
C ARG A 62 3.76 -2.02 15.05
N GLU A 63 2.66 -2.47 14.44
CA GLU A 63 2.50 -2.37 12.99
C GLU A 63 2.41 -0.92 12.55
N SER A 64 3.04 -0.67 11.42
CA SER A 64 2.95 0.58 10.70
C SER A 64 2.59 0.29 9.24
N ILE A 65 1.43 0.76 8.82
CA ILE A 65 0.95 0.64 7.45
C ILE A 65 0.94 2.03 6.84
N VAL A 66 1.80 2.25 5.85
CA VAL A 66 1.83 3.50 5.10
C VAL A 66 0.85 3.43 3.96
N LEU A 67 -0.12 4.34 3.94
CA LEU A 67 -1.16 4.42 2.94
C LEU A 67 -0.86 5.54 1.95
N ASN A 68 -1.17 5.28 0.68
CA ASN A 68 -0.89 6.17 -0.41
C ASN A 68 -2.04 6.27 -1.42
N HIS A 69 -2.05 7.32 -2.22
CA HIS A 69 -3.03 7.51 -3.28
C HIS A 69 -2.36 8.15 -4.51
N ALA A 70 -2.69 7.66 -5.69
CA ALA A 70 -2.06 8.05 -6.96
C ALA A 70 -2.10 9.55 -7.27
N LEU A 71 -3.03 10.30 -6.69
CA LEU A 71 -3.18 11.75 -6.90
C LEU A 71 -2.52 12.61 -5.82
N LEU A 72 -1.79 12.02 -4.88
CA LEU A 72 -1.14 12.76 -3.79
C LEU A 72 0.25 13.25 -4.21
N TYR A 73 0.26 14.37 -4.91
CA TYR A 73 1.47 15.11 -5.26
C TYR A 73 1.52 16.44 -4.52
N LEU A 74 2.72 16.85 -4.14
CA LEU A 74 2.97 18.18 -3.63
C LEU A 74 3.48 19.05 -4.79
N PRO A 75 2.64 19.89 -5.42
CA PRO A 75 3.05 20.72 -6.53
C PRO A 75 3.96 21.84 -6.01
N ILE A 76 5.25 21.72 -6.26
CA ILE A 76 6.28 22.70 -5.84
C ILE A 76 6.71 23.59 -6.99
N HIS A 77 6.45 23.20 -8.22
CA HIS A 77 6.86 23.93 -9.39
C HIS A 77 5.69 24.21 -10.34
N SER A 78 5.71 25.36 -10.98
CA SER A 78 4.82 25.62 -12.11
C SER A 78 5.20 24.73 -13.30
N PRO A 79 4.21 24.15 -14.02
CA PRO A 79 4.49 23.35 -15.20
C PRO A 79 5.30 24.15 -16.23
N ARG A 80 6.40 23.60 -16.73
CA ARG A 80 7.16 24.16 -17.84
C ARG A 80 6.65 23.60 -19.16
N LYS A 81 6.48 24.46 -20.14
CA LYS A 81 6.21 23.97 -21.49
C LYS A 81 7.48 23.33 -22.05
N PRO A 82 7.40 22.10 -22.54
CA PRO A 82 8.52 21.50 -23.26
C PRO A 82 8.79 22.29 -24.53
N VAL A 83 10.04 22.36 -24.94
CA VAL A 83 10.44 22.96 -26.22
C VAL A 83 9.97 22.06 -27.34
N SER A 84 9.31 22.62 -28.35
CA SER A 84 8.82 21.84 -29.49
C SER A 84 9.98 21.42 -30.41
N GLN A 85 10.18 20.13 -30.51
CA GLN A 85 11.20 19.52 -31.39
C GLN A 85 10.62 19.06 -32.74
N GLY A 86 9.31 19.21 -32.96
CA GLY A 86 8.62 18.67 -34.15
C GLY A 86 9.20 19.12 -35.49
N LYS A 87 9.63 20.36 -35.59
CA LYS A 87 10.25 20.93 -36.80
C LYS A 87 11.58 20.27 -37.17
N ASN A 88 12.24 19.64 -36.22
CA ASN A 88 13.56 19.05 -36.38
C ASN A 88 13.52 17.51 -36.36
N LEU A 89 12.32 16.94 -36.30
CA LEU A 89 12.15 15.48 -36.16
C LEU A 89 12.83 14.70 -37.27
N GLU A 90 12.62 15.07 -38.52
CA GLU A 90 13.23 14.40 -39.66
C GLU A 90 14.76 14.46 -39.63
N LYS A 91 15.33 15.62 -39.26
CA LYS A 91 16.77 15.75 -39.12
C LYS A 91 17.31 14.87 -37.99
N ILE A 92 16.63 14.81 -36.85
CA ILE A 92 17.02 13.97 -35.71
C ILE A 92 16.96 12.50 -36.11
N GLN A 93 15.90 12.06 -36.80
CA GLN A 93 15.74 10.71 -37.29
C GLN A 93 16.86 10.34 -38.30
N GLN A 94 17.17 11.23 -39.21
CA GLN A 94 18.26 10.99 -40.20
C GLN A 94 19.62 10.84 -39.46
N MET A 95 19.91 11.69 -38.48
CA MET A 95 21.13 11.55 -37.70
C MET A 95 21.22 10.20 -36.99
N MET A 96 20.08 9.71 -36.46
CA MET A 96 20.01 8.40 -35.81
C MET A 96 20.21 7.25 -36.84
N LEU A 97 19.60 7.36 -38.02
CA LEU A 97 19.79 6.37 -39.10
C LEU A 97 21.24 6.33 -39.61
N ASP A 98 21.92 7.47 -39.61
CA ASP A 98 23.35 7.57 -39.95
C ASP A 98 24.27 7.05 -38.82
N GLY A 99 23.74 6.57 -37.70
CA GLY A 99 24.50 6.10 -36.53
C GLY A 99 25.10 7.20 -35.68
N LYS A 100 24.71 8.47 -35.90
CA LYS A 100 25.21 9.66 -35.15
C LYS A 100 24.40 9.92 -33.91
N TYR A 101 24.32 8.98 -33.00
CA TYR A 101 23.45 9.04 -31.80
C TYR A 101 23.88 10.14 -30.82
N THR A 102 25.20 10.30 -30.61
CA THR A 102 25.74 11.34 -29.71
C THR A 102 25.45 12.74 -30.25
N GLU A 103 25.67 12.97 -31.53
CA GLU A 103 25.40 14.23 -32.22
C GLU A 103 23.90 14.55 -32.24
N ALA A 104 23.04 13.56 -32.47
CA ALA A 104 21.59 13.74 -32.40
C ALA A 104 21.13 14.15 -30.98
N SER A 105 21.66 13.49 -29.94
CA SER A 105 21.36 13.85 -28.55
C SER A 105 21.83 15.26 -28.22
N LYS A 106 23.05 15.62 -28.62
CA LYS A 106 23.58 16.97 -28.40
C LYS A 106 22.77 18.03 -29.16
N PHE A 107 22.41 17.77 -30.40
CA PHE A 107 21.59 18.68 -31.21
C PHE A 107 20.26 19.00 -30.53
N ILE A 108 19.58 17.99 -29.97
CA ILE A 108 18.31 18.17 -29.24
C ILE A 108 18.49 19.08 -28.04
N VAL A 109 19.56 18.87 -27.27
CA VAL A 109 19.86 19.66 -26.06
C VAL A 109 20.23 21.09 -26.44
N ASP A 110 21.11 21.28 -27.42
CA ASP A 110 21.56 22.61 -27.85
C ASP A 110 20.37 23.43 -28.42
N LEU A 111 19.49 22.79 -29.18
CA LEU A 111 18.27 23.42 -29.66
C LEU A 111 17.33 23.82 -28.52
N ALA A 112 17.12 22.94 -27.57
CA ALA A 112 16.29 23.24 -26.41
C ALA A 112 16.85 24.44 -25.61
N ASN A 113 18.16 24.47 -25.40
CA ASN A 113 18.82 25.58 -24.72
C ASN A 113 18.71 26.90 -25.48
N SER A 114 18.86 26.87 -26.84
CA SER A 114 18.72 28.08 -27.67
C SER A 114 17.30 28.66 -27.66
N GLU A 115 16.28 27.79 -27.41
CA GLU A 115 14.89 28.22 -27.27
C GLU A 115 14.50 28.55 -25.82
N GLY A 116 15.47 28.65 -24.91
CA GLY A 116 15.28 29.11 -23.55
C GLY A 116 14.88 28.02 -22.55
N TYR A 117 15.18 26.74 -22.86
CA TYR A 117 14.98 25.66 -21.90
C TYR A 117 15.89 25.84 -20.67
N GLN A 118 15.29 25.90 -19.51
CA GLN A 118 15.99 26.20 -18.25
C GLN A 118 16.41 24.91 -17.48
N GLY A 119 16.55 23.79 -18.17
CA GLY A 119 16.90 22.52 -17.53
C GLY A 119 15.74 21.78 -16.89
N LYS A 120 16.04 20.64 -16.27
CA LYS A 120 15.05 19.84 -15.58
C LYS A 120 14.66 20.48 -14.25
N HIS A 121 13.36 20.52 -13.97
CA HIS A 121 12.90 20.65 -12.59
C HIS A 121 13.06 19.33 -11.86
N ALA A 122 13.25 19.41 -10.54
CA ALA A 122 12.92 18.28 -9.70
C ALA A 122 11.44 17.92 -9.90
N THR A 123 11.13 16.65 -10.00
CA THR A 123 9.75 16.19 -10.07
C THR A 123 9.02 16.58 -8.79
N ASP A 124 7.74 16.88 -8.92
CA ASP A 124 6.88 17.08 -7.77
C ASP A 124 6.90 15.84 -6.88
N LEU A 125 6.94 16.06 -5.59
CA LEU A 125 7.08 14.99 -4.63
C LEU A 125 5.76 14.23 -4.49
N PHE A 126 5.84 12.92 -4.60
CA PHE A 126 4.77 12.02 -4.23
C PHE A 126 4.74 11.92 -2.69
N VAL A 127 3.59 12.18 -2.08
CA VAL A 127 3.44 12.28 -0.63
C VAL A 127 2.55 11.15 -0.14
N PRO A 128 2.95 10.39 0.90
CA PRO A 128 2.05 9.42 1.52
C PRO A 128 0.84 10.13 2.14
N ALA A 129 -0.32 9.44 2.12
CA ALA A 129 -1.56 9.98 2.66
C ALA A 129 -1.47 10.10 4.19
N PHE A 130 -1.25 8.97 4.83
CA PHE A 130 -1.11 8.85 6.28
C PHE A 130 -0.56 7.47 6.64
N GLN A 131 -0.20 7.33 7.89
CA GLN A 131 0.26 6.10 8.50
C GLN A 131 -0.81 5.57 9.45
N PHE A 132 -1.20 4.31 9.25
CA PHE A 132 -2.08 3.59 10.13
C PHE A 132 -1.25 2.72 11.07
N ASN A 133 -1.35 2.97 12.35
CA ASN A 133 -0.58 2.27 13.37
C ASN A 133 -1.49 1.35 14.17
N ILE A 134 -1.01 0.13 14.43
CA ILE A 134 -1.68 -0.86 15.25
C ILE A 134 -0.71 -1.22 16.37
N SER A 135 -1.11 -0.98 17.61
CA SER A 135 -0.30 -1.31 18.77
C SER A 135 -1.04 -2.27 19.70
N SER A 136 -0.34 -3.26 20.19
CA SER A 136 -0.81 -4.24 21.16
C SER A 136 0.27 -4.53 22.20
N ASP A 137 -0.12 -5.19 23.28
CA ASP A 137 0.81 -5.62 24.31
C ASP A 137 1.83 -6.61 23.72
N THR A 138 3.08 -6.45 24.12
CA THR A 138 4.18 -7.26 23.62
C THR A 138 4.23 -8.61 24.33
N SER A 139 4.57 -9.66 23.57
CA SER A 139 4.84 -10.99 24.05
C SER A 139 6.05 -11.58 23.31
N SER A 140 6.50 -12.75 23.72
CA SER A 140 7.63 -13.42 23.06
C SER A 140 7.13 -14.16 21.81
N VAL A 141 7.53 -13.68 20.63
CA VAL A 141 7.21 -14.33 19.35
C VAL A 141 7.97 -15.64 19.22
N LYS A 142 7.26 -16.73 18.94
CA LYS A 142 7.80 -18.08 18.71
C LYS A 142 7.96 -18.37 17.24
N GLU A 143 6.93 -18.05 16.46
CA GLU A 143 6.89 -18.24 15.02
C GLU A 143 6.38 -16.96 14.37
N TYR A 144 6.93 -16.65 13.20
CA TYR A 144 6.56 -15.46 12.44
C TYR A 144 6.69 -15.71 10.94
N ASN A 145 5.72 -15.24 10.18
CA ASN A 145 5.77 -15.19 8.74
C ASN A 145 4.93 -14.02 8.21
N ARG A 146 5.42 -13.34 7.19
CA ARG A 146 4.64 -12.37 6.43
C ARG A 146 4.73 -12.70 4.94
N THR A 147 3.61 -12.58 4.25
CA THR A 147 3.47 -12.98 2.85
C THR A 147 2.73 -11.91 2.05
N VAL A 148 3.01 -11.87 0.76
CA VAL A 148 2.14 -11.24 -0.23
C VAL A 148 1.79 -12.29 -1.29
N ASP A 149 0.50 -12.48 -1.55
CA ASP A 149 0.00 -13.36 -2.60
C ASP A 149 -0.26 -12.54 -3.86
N PHE A 150 0.46 -12.84 -4.93
CA PHE A 150 0.33 -12.12 -6.21
C PHE A 150 -0.95 -12.48 -6.97
N THR A 151 -1.63 -13.55 -6.58
CA THR A 151 -2.91 -13.95 -7.19
C THR A 151 -4.06 -13.09 -6.67
N THR A 152 -4.05 -12.83 -5.36
CA THR A 152 -5.12 -12.09 -4.67
C THR A 152 -4.76 -10.63 -4.39
N GLY A 153 -3.46 -10.29 -4.35
CA GLY A 153 -2.97 -9.01 -3.88
C GLY A 153 -3.07 -8.84 -2.36
N GLU A 154 -3.32 -9.93 -1.63
CA GLU A 154 -3.43 -9.90 -0.18
C GLU A 154 -2.06 -9.95 0.48
N VAL A 155 -1.83 -9.07 1.45
CA VAL A 155 -0.70 -9.15 2.38
C VAL A 155 -1.19 -9.79 3.67
N GLU A 156 -0.48 -10.79 4.16
CA GLU A 156 -0.76 -11.43 5.44
C GLU A 156 0.47 -11.42 6.34
N VAL A 157 0.25 -11.10 7.62
CA VAL A 157 1.23 -11.20 8.69
C VAL A 157 0.69 -12.17 9.72
N LYS A 158 1.40 -13.27 9.93
CA LYS A 158 1.06 -14.29 10.93
C LYS A 158 2.14 -14.40 11.98
N TRP A 159 1.74 -14.58 13.21
CA TRP A 159 2.67 -14.91 14.29
C TRP A 159 2.02 -15.75 15.37
N GLU A 160 2.85 -16.51 16.06
CA GLU A 160 2.51 -17.21 17.28
C GLU A 160 3.33 -16.63 18.44
N ASP A 161 2.68 -16.41 19.56
CA ASP A 161 3.32 -16.03 20.81
C ASP A 161 2.81 -16.88 21.98
N ASN A 162 3.12 -16.46 23.21
CA ASN A 162 2.67 -17.19 24.41
C ASN A 162 1.15 -17.14 24.61
N ASN A 163 0.45 -16.19 24.01
CA ASN A 163 -0.96 -15.91 24.21
C ASN A 163 -1.84 -16.54 23.13
N GLY A 164 -1.29 -16.79 21.93
CA GLY A 164 -2.07 -17.37 20.83
C GLY A 164 -1.41 -17.32 19.47
N ILE A 165 -2.22 -17.64 18.45
CA ILE A 165 -1.87 -17.54 17.03
C ILE A 165 -2.70 -16.42 16.42
N TYR A 166 -2.06 -15.49 15.76
CA TYR A 166 -2.65 -14.27 15.22
C TYR A 166 -2.41 -14.16 13.72
N SER A 167 -3.36 -13.56 13.03
CA SER A 167 -3.23 -13.19 11.63
C SER A 167 -3.76 -11.78 11.40
N ARG A 168 -3.03 -11.02 10.60
CA ARG A 168 -3.41 -9.72 10.08
C ARG A 168 -3.35 -9.77 8.57
N LYS A 169 -4.49 -9.60 7.92
CA LYS A 169 -4.63 -9.59 6.47
C LYS A 169 -5.04 -8.21 5.98
N LEU A 170 -4.41 -7.78 4.89
CA LEU A 170 -4.72 -6.50 4.26
C LEU A 170 -4.74 -6.65 2.75
N PHE A 171 -5.75 -6.05 2.12
CA PHE A 171 -5.80 -5.86 0.69
C PHE A 171 -6.51 -4.54 0.35
N ILE A 172 -6.37 -4.08 -0.89
CA ILE A 172 -7.06 -2.89 -1.39
C ILE A 172 -8.08 -3.32 -2.44
N SER A 173 -9.36 -3.12 -2.13
CA SER A 173 -10.47 -3.46 -3.04
C SER A 173 -10.41 -2.62 -4.31
N ARG A 174 -10.53 -3.28 -5.47
CA ARG A 174 -10.69 -2.60 -6.77
C ARG A 174 -12.11 -2.13 -7.00
N ALA A 175 -13.09 -2.87 -6.47
CA ALA A 175 -14.50 -2.56 -6.65
C ALA A 175 -14.93 -1.33 -5.83
N ASP A 176 -14.43 -1.22 -4.59
CA ASP A 176 -14.95 -0.25 -3.62
C ASP A 176 -13.97 0.88 -3.33
N ASN A 177 -12.69 0.79 -3.81
CA ASN A 177 -11.62 1.74 -3.49
C ASN A 177 -11.44 1.95 -1.97
N VAL A 178 -11.42 0.85 -1.23
CA VAL A 178 -11.19 0.85 0.22
C VAL A 178 -10.01 -0.05 0.57
N VAL A 179 -9.33 0.29 1.66
CA VAL A 179 -8.35 -0.58 2.30
C VAL A 179 -9.08 -1.47 3.30
N ALA A 180 -9.07 -2.76 3.07
CA ALA A 180 -9.65 -3.75 3.96
C ALA A 180 -8.57 -4.36 4.84
N LEU A 181 -8.76 -4.28 6.16
CA LEU A 181 -7.87 -4.87 7.16
C LEU A 181 -8.68 -5.83 8.04
N ARG A 182 -8.19 -7.04 8.19
CA ARG A 182 -8.75 -8.05 9.09
C ARG A 182 -7.73 -8.47 10.12
N LEU A 183 -8.12 -8.41 11.38
CA LEU A 183 -7.38 -8.99 12.49
C LEU A 183 -8.10 -10.25 12.96
N SER A 184 -7.38 -11.32 13.19
CA SER A 184 -7.95 -12.59 13.68
C SER A 184 -7.01 -13.30 14.63
N SER A 185 -7.58 -14.09 15.55
CA SER A 185 -6.83 -14.92 16.50
C SER A 185 -7.46 -16.30 16.55
N LYS A 186 -6.64 -17.36 16.59
CA LYS A 186 -7.09 -18.74 16.75
C LYS A 186 -7.20 -19.14 18.24
N LYS A 187 -6.30 -18.65 19.06
CA LYS A 187 -6.29 -18.82 20.52
C LYS A 187 -5.84 -17.49 21.12
N GLY A 188 -6.60 -16.95 22.04
CA GLY A 188 -6.30 -15.65 22.64
C GLY A 188 -7.27 -14.57 22.17
N SER A 189 -7.22 -13.45 22.85
CA SER A 189 -8.02 -12.25 22.58
C SER A 189 -7.21 -11.22 21.81
N ILE A 190 -7.89 -10.40 21.01
CA ILE A 190 -7.29 -9.28 20.29
C ILE A 190 -7.54 -8.02 21.11
N HIS A 191 -6.47 -7.52 21.71
CA HIS A 191 -6.46 -6.21 22.38
C HIS A 191 -5.49 -5.31 21.62
N THR A 192 -6.02 -4.32 20.92
CA THR A 192 -5.20 -3.47 20.06
C THR A 192 -5.73 -2.04 20.03
N THR A 193 -4.81 -1.10 19.97
CA THR A 193 -5.10 0.31 19.74
C THR A 193 -4.82 0.65 18.29
N LEU A 194 -5.79 1.29 17.62
CA LEU A 194 -5.70 1.75 16.24
C LEU A 194 -5.51 3.26 16.23
N ASN A 195 -4.54 3.75 15.49
CA ASN A 195 -4.25 5.18 15.40
C ASN A 195 -3.88 5.57 13.94
N LEU A 196 -4.42 6.70 13.48
CA LEU A 196 -4.02 7.34 12.26
C LEU A 196 -3.08 8.49 12.56
N SER A 197 -1.90 8.48 11.97
CA SER A 197 -0.92 9.55 12.10
C SER A 197 -0.53 10.12 10.74
N GLN A 198 -0.23 11.41 10.72
CA GLN A 198 0.37 12.03 9.55
C GLN A 198 1.84 11.62 9.47
N ILE A 199 2.31 11.24 8.29
CA ILE A 199 3.73 11.03 8.05
C ILE A 199 4.38 12.40 7.95
N MET A 200 5.04 12.81 9.03
CA MET A 200 5.81 14.04 9.04
C MET A 200 7.13 13.79 8.30
N ARG A 201 7.29 14.43 7.17
CA ARG A 201 8.60 14.53 6.55
C ARG A 201 9.53 15.30 7.51
N HIS A 202 10.52 14.62 8.04
CA HIS A 202 11.65 15.28 8.71
C HIS A 202 12.35 16.11 7.64
N ASP A 203 12.35 17.45 7.76
CA ASP A 203 13.11 18.40 6.95
C ASP A 203 12.34 19.35 6.02
N ALA A 204 11.37 20.01 6.53
CA ALA A 204 11.12 21.35 6.03
C ALA A 204 10.53 22.16 7.18
N GLY A 205 11.32 22.90 7.89
CA GLY A 205 11.07 23.81 8.99
C GLY A 205 9.75 24.60 9.07
N ARG A 206 8.64 24.03 8.62
CA ARG A 206 7.28 24.53 8.73
C ARG A 206 6.42 23.54 9.50
N LYS A 207 6.43 23.72 10.82
CA LYS A 207 5.43 23.10 11.70
C LYS A 207 4.05 23.66 11.37
N LYS A 208 3.33 23.09 10.42
CA LYS A 208 1.87 23.19 10.38
C LYS A 208 1.29 22.05 11.18
N LYS A 209 0.81 22.37 12.37
CA LYS A 209 0.09 21.46 13.26
C LYS A 209 -1.31 21.25 12.69
N PHE A 210 -1.54 20.12 12.00
CA PHE A 210 -2.88 19.65 11.71
C PHE A 210 -3.33 18.77 12.87
N THR A 211 -4.38 19.18 13.54
CA THR A 211 -5.00 18.38 14.59
C THR A 211 -6.04 17.50 13.92
N LEU A 212 -5.75 16.22 13.75
CA LEU A 212 -6.78 15.23 13.46
C LEU A 212 -7.47 14.88 14.79
N SER A 213 -8.79 14.96 14.82
CA SER A 213 -9.56 14.51 15.98
C SER A 213 -9.40 12.99 16.08
N GLU A 214 -8.89 12.52 17.21
CA GLU A 214 -8.88 11.10 17.55
C GLU A 214 -10.32 10.60 17.67
N LYS A 215 -10.73 9.74 16.75
CA LYS A 215 -11.90 8.89 16.94
C LYS A 215 -11.41 7.53 17.39
N ASN A 216 -11.53 7.27 18.68
CA ASN A 216 -11.37 5.94 19.22
C ASN A 216 -12.56 5.08 18.76
N CYS A 217 -12.36 4.25 17.75
CA CYS A 217 -13.29 3.17 17.45
C CYS A 217 -12.94 1.98 18.33
N ILE A 218 -13.71 1.80 19.38
CA ILE A 218 -13.73 0.55 20.15
C ILE A 218 -14.94 -0.22 19.62
N ASP A 219 -14.70 -1.11 18.67
CA ASP A 219 -15.70 -2.10 18.31
C ASP A 219 -15.42 -3.39 19.08
N LYS A 220 -16.32 -3.70 19.99
CA LYS A 220 -16.43 -5.03 20.59
C LYS A 220 -17.10 -5.93 19.57
N VAL A 221 -16.40 -6.93 19.10
CA VAL A 221 -16.97 -8.10 18.42
C VAL A 221 -16.77 -9.31 19.31
#